data_ae0bbd662659b60e03b533033e95cc10
#
_entry.id   ae0bbd662659b60e03b533033e95cc10
#
_cell.length_a   1.000
_cell.length_b   1.000
_cell.length_c   1.000
_cell.angle_alpha   90.00
_cell.angle_beta   90.00
_cell.angle_gamma   90.00
#
_symmetry.space_group_name_H-M   'P 1'
#
loop_
_entity.id
_entity.type
_entity.pdbx_description
1 polymer ?
#
loop_
_entity_poly.entity_id
_entity_poly.type
_entity_poly.pdbx_seq_one_letter_code
_entity_poly.pdbx_strand_id
1 'polypeptide(L)'
;MRFDRARLKRLALEITVFVAIVAGVQAWRAHDLLPADERTAAPAFHLSDLDGRQWSSADLVGRPTVVYFFAPWCGVCAASSPQLRWFHRWRGDDVQVLLVGLDWSTIAELRDYATRHALPMPVLIGDPATGAAFRVRGYPTYYVLDSEGRVAARDIGLTTVAGLWIRTIGL
;
A
#
# COMPACT_ATOMS: atom_id res chain seq x y z
N MET A 1 26.26 37.50 -2.85
CA MET A 1 24.80 37.40 -2.67
C MET A 1 24.50 37.17 -1.19
N ARG A 2 24.00 38.17 -0.47
CA ARG A 2 23.55 38.01 0.92
C ARG A 2 22.18 37.37 0.88
N PHE A 3 22.08 36.07 1.18
CA PHE A 3 20.79 35.42 1.40
C PHE A 3 20.11 36.11 2.57
N ASP A 4 18.95 36.70 2.31
CA ASP A 4 18.15 37.38 3.32
C ASP A 4 17.63 36.36 4.31
N ARG A 5 18.20 36.33 5.53
CA ARG A 5 17.85 35.40 6.62
C ARG A 5 16.36 35.45 6.94
N ALA A 6 15.68 36.57 6.71
CA ALA A 6 14.26 36.71 6.96
C ALA A 6 13.44 35.95 5.92
N ARG A 7 13.84 35.99 4.64
CA ARG A 7 13.18 35.18 3.59
C ARG A 7 13.37 33.68 3.82
N LEU A 8 14.60 33.28 4.23
CA LEU A 8 14.87 31.87 4.54
C LEU A 8 14.02 31.34 5.70
N LYS A 9 13.85 32.15 6.76
CA LYS A 9 12.98 31.80 7.90
C LYS A 9 11.50 31.70 7.51
N ARG A 10 11.00 32.61 6.66
CA ARG A 10 9.62 32.54 6.15
C ARG A 10 9.40 31.28 5.31
N LEU A 11 10.31 31.01 4.36
CA LEU A 11 10.22 29.80 3.54
C LEU A 11 10.26 28.52 4.37
N ALA A 12 11.15 28.46 5.37
CA ALA A 12 11.22 27.33 6.28
C ALA A 12 9.90 27.16 7.08
N LEU A 13 9.30 28.26 7.55
CA LEU A 13 8.01 28.22 8.25
C LEU A 13 6.90 27.75 7.33
N GLU A 14 6.82 28.26 6.10
CA GLU A 14 5.80 27.85 5.10
C GLU A 14 5.92 26.36 4.78
N ILE A 15 7.13 25.85 4.56
CA ILE A 15 7.39 24.42 4.33
C ILE A 15 6.96 23.59 5.56
N THR A 16 7.32 24.04 6.77
CA THR A 16 6.96 23.33 8.00
C THR A 16 5.43 23.24 8.17
N VAL A 17 4.73 24.37 7.97
CA VAL A 17 3.26 24.40 8.04
C VAL A 17 2.64 23.51 6.98
N PHE A 18 3.13 23.58 5.74
CA PHE A 18 2.66 22.73 4.66
C PHE A 18 2.85 21.22 4.99
N VAL A 19 4.05 20.84 5.45
CA VAL A 19 4.34 19.46 5.87
C VAL A 19 3.44 19.02 7.02
N ALA A 20 3.20 19.88 8.01
CA ALA A 20 2.32 19.59 9.14
C ALA A 20 0.87 19.38 8.68
N ILE A 21 0.37 20.20 7.77
CA ILE A 21 -0.98 20.06 7.20
C ILE A 21 -1.09 18.72 6.43
N VAL A 22 -0.13 18.44 5.55
CA VAL A 22 -0.11 17.17 4.79
C VAL A 22 -0.06 15.98 5.72
N ALA A 23 0.81 16.01 6.74
CA ALA A 23 0.91 14.93 7.72
C ALA A 23 -0.40 14.75 8.52
N GLY A 24 -1.03 15.86 8.92
CA GLY A 24 -2.32 15.84 9.61
C GLY A 24 -3.45 15.23 8.75
N VAL A 25 -3.52 15.61 7.48
CA VAL A 25 -4.50 15.05 6.53
C VAL A 25 -4.25 13.56 6.31
N GLN A 26 -3.01 13.13 6.18
CA GLN A 26 -2.66 11.71 6.02
C GLN A 26 -3.00 10.90 7.28
N ALA A 27 -2.66 11.43 8.46
CA ALA A 27 -3.03 10.79 9.73
C ALA A 27 -4.55 10.65 9.89
N TRP A 28 -5.30 11.70 9.53
CA TRP A 28 -6.76 11.67 9.55
C TRP A 28 -7.34 10.63 8.57
N ARG A 29 -6.82 10.55 7.34
CA ARG A 29 -7.25 9.53 6.36
C ARG A 29 -6.95 8.11 6.82
N ALA A 30 -5.82 7.91 7.50
CA ALA A 30 -5.41 6.60 8.00
C ALA A 30 -6.04 6.23 9.35
N HIS A 31 -6.82 7.11 9.97
CA HIS A 31 -7.40 6.91 11.30
C HIS A 31 -8.28 5.66 11.38
N ASP A 32 -9.09 5.41 10.35
CA ASP A 32 -10.02 4.29 10.30
C ASP A 32 -9.39 2.95 9.89
N LEU A 33 -8.14 2.97 9.41
CA LEU A 33 -7.42 1.76 9.04
C LEU A 33 -7.04 0.92 10.27
N LEU A 34 -6.60 -0.33 10.04
CA LEU A 34 -6.09 -1.19 11.11
C LEU A 34 -4.93 -0.49 11.83
N PRO A 35 -4.81 -0.58 13.16
CA PRO A 35 -3.69 0.02 13.88
C PRO A 35 -2.34 -0.50 13.37
N ALA A 36 -1.37 0.39 13.26
CA ALA A 36 0.03 0.04 12.95
C ALA A 36 0.85 0.16 14.25
N ASP A 37 0.63 -0.76 15.16
CA ASP A 37 1.23 -0.80 16.51
C ASP A 37 2.08 -2.06 16.71
N GLU A 38 2.38 -2.79 15.63
CA GLU A 38 3.14 -4.05 15.63
C GLU A 38 2.52 -5.16 16.50
N ARG A 39 1.28 -4.99 16.97
CA ARG A 39 0.51 -5.97 17.75
C ARG A 39 -0.70 -6.47 16.98
N THR A 40 -1.20 -5.69 16.05
CA THR A 40 -2.37 -6.04 15.24
C THR A 40 -1.98 -7.01 14.14
N ALA A 41 -2.36 -8.27 14.27
CA ALA A 41 -2.19 -9.26 13.21
C ALA A 41 -3.04 -8.89 11.99
N ALA A 42 -2.54 -9.21 10.79
CA ALA A 42 -3.34 -9.12 9.57
C ALA A 42 -4.60 -9.98 9.70
N PRO A 43 -5.77 -9.50 9.26
CA PRO A 43 -6.99 -10.30 9.25
C PRO A 43 -6.82 -11.59 8.46
N ALA A 44 -7.48 -12.64 8.92
CA ALA A 44 -7.52 -13.91 8.21
C ALA A 44 -8.26 -13.77 6.87
N PHE A 45 -7.71 -14.34 5.82
CA PHE A 45 -8.34 -14.44 4.51
C PHE A 45 -7.94 -15.74 3.81
N HIS A 46 -8.74 -16.12 2.81
CA HIS A 46 -8.45 -17.20 1.86
C HIS A 46 -8.92 -16.72 0.49
N LEU A 47 -8.00 -16.46 -0.41
CA LEU A 47 -8.26 -15.90 -1.75
C LEU A 47 -7.47 -16.68 -2.80
N SER A 48 -8.01 -16.75 -4.02
CA SER A 48 -7.25 -17.22 -5.19
C SER A 48 -6.62 -16.04 -5.91
N ASP A 49 -5.44 -16.21 -6.47
CA ASP A 49 -4.92 -15.26 -7.43
C ASP A 49 -5.45 -15.53 -8.86
N LEU A 50 -5.06 -14.66 -9.80
CA LEU A 50 -5.48 -14.78 -11.20
C LEU A 50 -4.94 -16.04 -11.90
N ASP A 51 -3.92 -16.69 -11.36
CA ASP A 51 -3.32 -17.93 -11.87
C ASP A 51 -3.88 -19.17 -11.19
N GLY A 52 -4.82 -19.00 -10.22
CA GLY A 52 -5.51 -20.07 -9.50
C GLY A 52 -4.79 -20.58 -8.25
N ARG A 53 -3.64 -19.98 -7.88
CA ARG A 53 -2.96 -20.32 -6.62
C ARG A 53 -3.80 -19.80 -5.44
N GLN A 54 -3.92 -20.64 -4.40
CA GLN A 54 -4.57 -20.25 -3.14
C GLN A 54 -3.60 -19.50 -2.25
N TRP A 55 -4.08 -18.43 -1.66
CA TRP A 55 -3.38 -17.58 -0.72
C TRP A 55 -4.18 -17.43 0.57
N SER A 56 -3.48 -17.39 1.68
CA SER A 56 -4.06 -17.19 2.99
C SER A 56 -3.23 -16.22 3.83
N SER A 57 -3.74 -15.78 4.97
CA SER A 57 -2.99 -14.97 5.92
C SER A 57 -1.72 -15.67 6.44
N ALA A 58 -1.65 -17.01 6.41
CA ALA A 58 -0.45 -17.77 6.77
C ALA A 58 0.71 -17.53 5.77
N ASP A 59 0.42 -17.24 4.51
CA ASP A 59 1.42 -16.95 3.48
C ASP A 59 2.08 -15.56 3.66
N LEU A 60 1.57 -14.75 4.60
CA LEU A 60 2.11 -13.45 4.97
C LEU A 60 3.16 -13.51 6.08
N VAL A 61 3.38 -14.71 6.66
CA VAL A 61 4.36 -14.96 7.70
C VAL A 61 5.68 -15.43 7.08
N GLY A 62 6.80 -15.07 7.68
CA GLY A 62 8.14 -15.48 7.27
C GLY A 62 8.97 -14.39 6.60
N ARG A 63 8.34 -13.38 6.00
CA ARG A 63 9.01 -12.20 5.46
C ARG A 63 8.09 -10.99 5.43
N PRO A 64 8.62 -9.77 5.51
CA PRO A 64 7.82 -8.56 5.39
C PRO A 64 6.97 -8.56 4.11
N THR A 65 5.73 -8.13 4.22
CA THR A 65 4.78 -8.17 3.10
C THR A 65 4.07 -6.83 2.92
N VAL A 66 4.01 -6.33 1.69
CA VAL A 66 3.14 -5.22 1.29
C VAL A 66 1.86 -5.81 0.72
N VAL A 67 0.73 -5.58 1.39
CA VAL A 67 -0.61 -5.92 0.90
C VAL A 67 -1.24 -4.66 0.34
N TYR A 68 -1.49 -4.61 -0.96
CA TYR A 68 -1.97 -3.44 -1.68
C TYR A 68 -3.36 -3.67 -2.24
N PHE A 69 -4.35 -2.96 -1.73
CA PHE A 69 -5.74 -3.02 -2.16
C PHE A 69 -6.01 -1.98 -3.24
N PHE A 70 -6.60 -2.43 -4.36
CA PHE A 70 -6.90 -1.58 -5.50
C PHE A 70 -8.25 -1.93 -6.12
N ALA A 71 -8.77 -1.02 -6.95
CA ALA A 71 -9.90 -1.30 -7.84
C ALA A 71 -9.47 -1.11 -9.30
N PRO A 72 -9.99 -1.91 -10.26
CA PRO A 72 -9.60 -1.83 -11.67
C PRO A 72 -9.85 -0.47 -12.34
N TRP A 73 -10.86 0.25 -11.86
CA TRP A 73 -11.28 1.58 -12.33
C TRP A 73 -10.53 2.74 -11.65
N CYS A 74 -9.68 2.47 -10.65
CA CYS A 74 -9.04 3.49 -9.83
C CYS A 74 -7.84 4.12 -10.55
N GLY A 75 -7.95 5.37 -10.97
CA GLY A 75 -6.88 6.10 -11.65
C GLY A 75 -5.63 6.34 -10.78
N VAL A 76 -5.80 6.57 -9.45
CA VAL A 76 -4.67 6.72 -8.53
C VAL A 76 -3.92 5.39 -8.36
N CYS A 77 -4.65 4.26 -8.39
CA CYS A 77 -4.04 2.92 -8.38
C CYS A 77 -3.20 2.69 -9.64
N ALA A 78 -3.71 3.09 -10.81
CA ALA A 78 -2.98 3.03 -12.07
C ALA A 78 -1.68 3.86 -12.00
N ALA A 79 -1.74 5.07 -11.43
CA ALA A 79 -0.57 5.93 -11.24
C ALA A 79 0.45 5.33 -10.25
N SER A 80 0.02 4.51 -9.28
CA SER A 80 0.88 3.82 -8.32
C SER A 80 1.53 2.55 -8.89
N SER A 81 0.96 1.94 -9.93
CA SER A 81 1.42 0.65 -10.49
C SER A 81 2.90 0.65 -10.92
N PRO A 82 3.45 1.69 -11.59
CA PRO A 82 4.88 1.74 -11.88
C PRO A 82 5.75 1.73 -10.62
N GLN A 83 5.30 2.38 -9.55
CA GLN A 83 6.02 2.47 -8.28
C GLN A 83 6.10 1.09 -7.60
N LEU A 84 4.99 0.34 -7.60
CA LEU A 84 4.94 -1.03 -7.09
C LEU A 84 5.87 -1.97 -7.88
N ARG A 85 5.89 -1.88 -9.22
CA ARG A 85 6.81 -2.66 -10.05
C ARG A 85 8.27 -2.37 -9.75
N TRP A 86 8.64 -1.09 -9.64
CA TRP A 86 10.00 -0.69 -9.29
C TRP A 86 10.39 -1.19 -7.91
N PHE A 87 9.50 -1.03 -6.92
CA PHE A 87 9.72 -1.54 -5.57
C PHE A 87 9.92 -3.06 -5.57
N HIS A 88 9.01 -3.80 -6.21
CA HIS A 88 9.12 -5.25 -6.33
C HIS A 88 10.41 -5.69 -7.04
N ARG A 89 10.82 -4.99 -8.10
CA ARG A 89 12.07 -5.30 -8.81
C ARG A 89 13.30 -5.16 -7.93
N TRP A 90 13.30 -4.23 -6.99
CA TRP A 90 14.47 -3.97 -6.14
C TRP A 90 14.43 -4.69 -4.80
N ARG A 91 13.26 -5.01 -4.29
CA ARG A 91 13.07 -5.60 -2.95
C ARG A 91 12.25 -6.88 -2.97
N GLY A 92 11.84 -7.40 -4.12
CA GLY A 92 10.95 -8.56 -4.21
C GLY A 92 11.51 -9.87 -3.62
N ASP A 93 12.84 -9.97 -3.48
CA ASP A 93 13.47 -11.10 -2.79
C ASP A 93 13.33 -10.98 -1.26
N ASP A 94 13.40 -9.76 -0.72
CA ASP A 94 13.32 -9.48 0.72
C ASP A 94 11.90 -9.21 1.21
N VAL A 95 11.09 -8.53 0.39
CA VAL A 95 9.75 -8.05 0.72
C VAL A 95 8.74 -8.61 -0.26
N GLN A 96 7.78 -9.35 0.23
CA GLN A 96 6.66 -9.82 -0.59
C GLN A 96 5.73 -8.66 -0.95
N VAL A 97 5.19 -8.66 -2.16
CA VAL A 97 4.17 -7.71 -2.59
C VAL A 97 2.98 -8.48 -3.12
N LEU A 98 1.82 -8.31 -2.50
CA LEU A 98 0.55 -8.89 -2.92
C LEU A 98 -0.43 -7.78 -3.28
N LEU A 99 -1.07 -7.90 -4.42
CA LEU A 99 -2.15 -7.00 -4.82
C LEU A 99 -3.49 -7.70 -4.59
N VAL A 100 -4.45 -7.00 -3.99
CA VAL A 100 -5.80 -7.51 -3.76
C VAL A 100 -6.77 -6.61 -4.51
N GLY A 101 -7.35 -7.14 -5.58
CA GLY A 101 -8.36 -6.42 -6.37
C GLY A 101 -9.72 -6.47 -5.68
N LEU A 102 -10.33 -5.31 -5.49
CA LEU A 102 -11.68 -5.16 -4.92
C LEU A 102 -12.55 -4.36 -5.91
N ASP A 103 -13.86 -4.30 -5.68
CA ASP A 103 -14.83 -3.51 -6.49
C ASP A 103 -14.68 -3.78 -8.00
N TRP A 104 -14.50 -5.02 -8.37
CA TRP A 104 -14.48 -5.50 -9.74
C TRP A 104 -15.85 -6.09 -10.13
N SER A 105 -16.23 -5.99 -11.40
CA SER A 105 -17.45 -6.59 -11.91
C SER A 105 -17.19 -7.98 -12.49
N THR A 106 -16.02 -8.17 -13.11
CA THR A 106 -15.60 -9.43 -13.70
C THR A 106 -14.12 -9.70 -13.43
N ILE A 107 -13.75 -10.98 -13.33
CA ILE A 107 -12.33 -11.37 -13.16
C ILE A 107 -11.49 -10.89 -14.36
N ALA A 108 -12.10 -10.77 -15.54
CA ALA A 108 -11.43 -10.24 -16.72
C ALA A 108 -10.91 -8.81 -16.50
N GLU A 109 -11.64 -7.95 -15.78
CA GLU A 109 -11.19 -6.58 -15.45
C GLU A 109 -9.90 -6.57 -14.62
N LEU A 110 -9.77 -7.49 -13.65
CA LEU A 110 -8.55 -7.64 -12.86
C LEU A 110 -7.38 -8.12 -13.72
N ARG A 111 -7.62 -9.07 -14.62
CA ARG A 111 -6.63 -9.60 -15.55
C ARG A 111 -6.16 -8.54 -16.55
N ASP A 112 -7.09 -7.77 -17.09
CA ASP A 112 -6.81 -6.66 -17.99
C ASP A 112 -6.02 -5.55 -17.28
N TYR A 113 -6.36 -5.25 -16.02
CA TYR A 113 -5.61 -4.30 -15.21
C TYR A 113 -4.17 -4.78 -14.98
N ALA A 114 -3.99 -6.03 -14.54
CA ALA A 114 -2.67 -6.62 -14.31
C ALA A 114 -1.81 -6.58 -15.58
N THR A 115 -2.39 -6.93 -16.73
CA THR A 115 -1.72 -6.93 -18.04
C THR A 115 -1.36 -5.52 -18.48
N ARG A 116 -2.32 -4.58 -18.47
CA ARG A 116 -2.08 -3.18 -18.88
C ARG A 116 -0.98 -2.50 -18.06
N HIS A 117 -0.90 -2.82 -16.77
CA HIS A 117 0.10 -2.25 -15.88
C HIS A 117 1.35 -3.12 -15.72
N ALA A 118 1.44 -4.24 -16.47
CA ALA A 118 2.56 -5.18 -16.47
C ALA A 118 2.98 -5.56 -15.03
N LEU A 119 2.02 -5.97 -14.20
CA LEU A 119 2.25 -6.30 -12.80
C LEU A 119 2.84 -7.70 -12.67
N PRO A 120 4.09 -7.86 -12.19
CA PRO A 120 4.74 -9.17 -12.04
C PRO A 120 4.37 -9.86 -10.71
N MET A 121 3.68 -9.14 -9.81
CA MET A 121 3.29 -9.64 -8.49
C MET A 121 1.95 -10.37 -8.57
N PRO A 122 1.68 -11.31 -7.62
CA PRO A 122 0.37 -11.95 -7.51
C PRO A 122 -0.76 -10.94 -7.36
N VAL A 123 -1.82 -11.12 -8.14
CA VAL A 123 -3.06 -10.33 -8.05
C VAL A 123 -4.17 -11.25 -7.56
N LEU A 124 -4.58 -11.05 -6.30
CA LEU A 124 -5.61 -11.82 -5.64
C LEU A 124 -7.00 -11.30 -6.02
N ILE A 125 -7.92 -12.23 -6.21
CA ILE A 125 -9.33 -11.94 -6.48
C ILE A 125 -9.99 -11.68 -5.11
N GLY A 126 -9.95 -10.42 -4.69
CA GLY A 126 -10.49 -10.01 -3.40
C GLY A 126 -12.02 -10.00 -3.38
N ASP A 127 -12.57 -10.16 -2.20
CA ASP A 127 -14.00 -10.14 -1.94
C ASP A 127 -14.37 -9.01 -0.94
N PRO A 128 -15.65 -8.66 -0.81
CA PRO A 128 -16.10 -7.63 0.11
C PRO A 128 -15.77 -7.93 1.58
N ALA A 129 -15.75 -9.22 1.98
CA ALA A 129 -15.44 -9.62 3.35
C ALA A 129 -13.98 -9.31 3.70
N THR A 130 -13.05 -9.62 2.78
CA THR A 130 -11.63 -9.28 2.91
C THR A 130 -11.44 -7.76 2.97
N GLY A 131 -12.09 -7.00 2.08
CA GLY A 131 -12.06 -5.53 2.11
C GLY A 131 -12.53 -4.96 3.44
N ALA A 132 -13.62 -5.48 3.98
CA ALA A 132 -14.17 -5.08 5.28
C ALA A 132 -13.23 -5.46 6.45
N ALA A 133 -12.68 -6.67 6.45
CA ALA A 133 -11.74 -7.14 7.47
C ALA A 133 -10.49 -6.25 7.54
N PHE A 134 -9.94 -5.85 6.40
CA PHE A 134 -8.83 -4.90 6.31
C PHE A 134 -9.25 -3.43 6.40
N ARG A 135 -10.51 -3.13 6.71
CA ARG A 135 -11.07 -1.77 6.82
C ARG A 135 -10.77 -0.89 5.61
N VAL A 136 -10.77 -1.47 4.41
CA VAL A 136 -10.56 -0.73 3.16
C VAL A 136 -11.77 0.15 2.89
N ARG A 137 -11.57 1.48 2.86
CA ARG A 137 -12.63 2.48 2.63
C ARG A 137 -12.39 3.35 1.39
N GLY A 138 -11.32 3.09 0.69
CA GLY A 138 -10.94 3.82 -0.53
C GLY A 138 -9.71 3.22 -1.18
N TYR A 139 -9.43 3.63 -2.41
CA TYR A 139 -8.35 3.07 -3.20
C TYR A 139 -7.35 4.13 -3.65
N PRO A 140 -6.07 3.77 -3.67
CA PRO A 140 -5.52 2.55 -3.09
C PRO A 140 -5.38 2.64 -1.57
N THR A 141 -5.50 1.50 -0.88
CA THR A 141 -5.11 1.32 0.53
C THR A 141 -4.00 0.28 0.58
N TYR A 142 -2.99 0.46 1.43
CA TYR A 142 -1.98 -0.56 1.62
C TYR A 142 -1.53 -0.71 3.07
N TYR A 143 -1.11 -1.91 3.39
CA TYR A 143 -0.52 -2.29 4.65
C TYR A 143 0.88 -2.85 4.42
N VAL A 144 1.80 -2.50 5.31
CA VAL A 144 3.09 -3.16 5.42
C VAL A 144 3.03 -4.03 6.65
N LEU A 145 3.28 -5.32 6.46
CA LEU A 145 3.30 -6.31 7.52
C LEU A 145 4.75 -6.70 7.82
N ASP A 146 5.04 -6.95 9.09
CA ASP A 146 6.31 -7.53 9.52
C ASP A 146 6.41 -9.03 9.17
N SER A 147 7.53 -9.66 9.51
CA SER A 147 7.75 -11.09 9.28
C SER A 147 6.84 -12.02 10.07
N GLU A 148 6.19 -11.53 11.11
CA GLU A 148 5.18 -12.25 11.89
C GLU A 148 3.74 -12.00 11.39
N GLY A 149 3.58 -11.26 10.29
CA GLY A 149 2.27 -10.94 9.71
C GLY A 149 1.49 -9.87 10.47
N ARG A 150 2.17 -9.02 11.26
CA ARG A 150 1.55 -7.92 12.01
C ARG A 150 1.67 -6.60 11.26
N VAL A 151 0.74 -5.70 11.49
CA VAL A 151 0.69 -4.40 10.79
C VAL A 151 1.76 -3.46 11.35
N ALA A 152 2.84 -3.27 10.58
CA ALA A 152 3.93 -2.33 10.89
C ALA A 152 3.66 -0.93 10.35
N ALA A 153 3.02 -0.82 9.17
CA ALA A 153 2.64 0.47 8.59
C ALA A 153 1.37 0.35 7.75
N ARG A 154 0.72 1.49 7.52
CA ARG A 154 -0.50 1.60 6.73
C ARG A 154 -0.57 2.95 6.04
N ASP A 155 -1.24 3.02 4.90
CA ASP A 155 -1.54 4.29 4.24
C ASP A 155 -2.68 4.16 3.23
N ILE A 156 -3.22 5.29 2.80
CA ILE A 156 -4.23 5.39 1.75
C ILE A 156 -3.84 6.47 0.75
N GLY A 157 -3.94 6.17 -0.55
CA GLY A 157 -3.63 7.10 -1.62
C GLY A 157 -2.37 6.71 -2.39
N LEU A 158 -1.77 7.69 -3.06
CA LEU A 158 -0.64 7.46 -3.96
C LEU A 158 0.54 6.81 -3.23
N THR A 159 0.97 5.67 -3.72
CA THR A 159 2.12 4.92 -3.20
C THR A 159 3.37 5.26 -4.01
N THR A 160 4.48 5.51 -3.33
CA THR A 160 5.79 5.77 -3.96
C THR A 160 6.82 4.73 -3.54
N VAL A 161 7.81 4.50 -4.41
CA VAL A 161 8.94 3.59 -4.09
C VAL A 161 9.64 4.01 -2.80
N ALA A 162 9.93 5.30 -2.63
CA ALA A 162 10.58 5.82 -1.43
C ALA A 162 9.72 5.61 -0.17
N GLY A 163 8.40 5.84 -0.28
CA GLY A 163 7.47 5.61 0.82
C GLY A 163 7.41 4.15 1.26
N LEU A 164 7.36 3.21 0.31
CA LEU A 164 7.40 1.77 0.60
C LEU A 164 8.75 1.36 1.17
N TRP A 165 9.85 1.88 0.60
CA TRP A 165 11.19 1.58 1.08
C TRP A 165 11.38 1.95 2.55
N ILE A 166 11.05 3.20 2.92
CA ILE A 166 11.17 3.68 4.30
C ILE A 166 10.34 2.83 5.27
N ARG A 167 9.14 2.39 4.87
CA ARG A 167 8.24 1.60 5.72
C ARG A 167 8.62 0.12 5.81
N THR A 168 9.56 -0.35 5.00
CA THR A 168 10.04 -1.74 4.99
C THR A 168 11.48 -1.89 5.46
N ILE A 169 12.15 -0.77 5.82
CA ILE A 169 13.50 -0.83 6.41
C ILE A 169 13.42 -1.36 7.84
N GLY A 170 14.21 -2.40 8.11
CA GLY A 170 14.35 -2.95 9.46
C GLY A 170 13.25 -3.92 9.90
N LEU A 171 12.35 -4.31 8.96
CA LEU A 171 11.34 -5.35 9.19
C LEU A 171 11.89 -6.72 8.83
#